data_bfdfdc46275391f7bd51895d1c190f2d
#
_entry.id   bfdfdc46275391f7bd51895d1c190f2d
#
_cell.length_a   1.000
_cell.length_b   1.000
_cell.length_c   1.000
_cell.angle_alpha   90.00
_cell.angle_beta   90.00
_cell.angle_gamma   90.00
#
_symmetry.space_group_name_H-M   'P 1'
#
loop_
_entity.id
_entity.type
_entity.pdbx_description
1 polymer ?
#
loop_
_entity_poly.entity_id
_entity_poly.type
_entity_poly.pdbx_seq_one_letter_code
_entity_poly.pdbx_strand_id
1 'polypeptide(L)'
;PPDFEIQINDTKKIFTLSSWLITLLITLVSGCITYFVSGYALRPLRSFSDRIAQIQVENLTQYQSEEQQIPEFQALSHSFEAMVRRLSDAFSSLQEFNGNAAHEFRTPLAMMQAQLELYEETAHPDMDAETAELLAMLKEQTERLSKLVKTLLEMSEMNTIERADAVELTALIEEVLADLSPMAEKRQISLLQEATGEVLLQGSDILLYRLLFNLVENAIRYNKEGGAVRVSAEERADTVEILVQDTGSGIPEADRETIFQPFFRVDKSRSRAYGG
;
A
#
# COMPACT_ATOMS: atom_id res chain seq x y z
N PRO A 1 2.86 32.64 85.18
CA PRO A 1 1.39 32.67 85.10
C PRO A 1 0.96 31.69 84.02
N PRO A 2 0.03 30.76 84.29
CA PRO A 2 -0.40 29.72 83.39
C PRO A 2 -0.92 30.25 82.02
N ASP A 3 -1.46 31.45 81.98
CA ASP A 3 -2.00 32.08 80.74
C ASP A 3 -0.93 32.37 79.70
N PHE A 4 0.32 32.56 80.07
CA PHE A 4 1.42 32.87 79.15
C PHE A 4 1.92 31.60 78.42
N GLU A 5 1.94 30.46 79.06
CA GLU A 5 2.26 29.18 78.40
C GLU A 5 1.20 28.69 77.43
N ILE A 6 -0.07 28.93 77.73
CA ILE A 6 -1.22 28.63 76.87
C ILE A 6 -1.16 29.49 75.57
N GLN A 7 -0.90 30.80 75.69
CA GLN A 7 -0.75 31.70 74.56
C GLN A 7 0.42 31.33 73.63
N ILE A 8 1.59 30.93 74.17
CA ILE A 8 2.74 30.48 73.41
C ILE A 8 2.42 29.17 72.65
N ASN A 9 1.69 28.25 73.26
CA ASN A 9 1.35 26.94 72.66
C ASN A 9 0.33 27.11 71.53
N ASP A 10 -0.63 27.98 71.65
CA ASP A 10 -1.60 28.28 70.61
C ASP A 10 -0.96 29.04 69.41
N THR A 11 -0.05 29.96 69.69
CA THR A 11 0.70 30.67 68.64
C THR A 11 1.62 29.71 67.88
N LYS A 12 2.25 28.76 68.55
CA LYS A 12 3.06 27.69 67.89
C LYS A 12 2.20 26.78 67.03
N LYS A 13 1.02 26.40 67.48
CA LYS A 13 0.08 25.58 66.70
C LYS A 13 -0.38 26.28 65.42
N ILE A 14 -0.77 27.57 65.54
CA ILE A 14 -1.16 28.39 64.39
C ILE A 14 -0.01 28.57 63.42
N PHE A 15 1.20 28.81 63.93
CA PHE A 15 2.38 28.94 63.08
C PHE A 15 2.72 27.61 62.35
N THR A 16 2.69 26.48 63.03
CA THR A 16 2.94 25.17 62.39
C THR A 16 1.87 24.85 61.38
N LEU A 17 0.60 25.09 61.67
CA LEU A 17 -0.52 24.84 60.74
C LEU A 17 -0.40 25.71 59.49
N SER A 18 -0.11 27.00 59.65
CA SER A 18 0.10 27.93 58.53
C SER A 18 1.31 27.55 57.68
N SER A 19 2.41 27.12 58.30
CA SER A 19 3.57 26.58 57.58
C SER A 19 3.27 25.37 56.71
N TRP A 20 2.51 24.41 57.27
CA TRP A 20 2.06 23.22 56.51
C TRP A 20 1.15 23.59 55.35
N LEU A 21 0.19 24.51 55.54
CA LEU A 21 -0.70 24.98 54.50
C LEU A 21 0.08 25.70 53.36
N ILE A 22 1.03 26.54 53.70
CA ILE A 22 1.90 27.23 52.71
C ILE A 22 2.73 26.22 51.93
N THR A 23 3.33 25.24 52.61
CA THR A 23 4.10 24.19 51.97
C THR A 23 3.26 23.37 51.01
N LEU A 24 2.06 22.98 51.45
CA LEU A 24 1.09 22.24 50.62
C LEU A 24 0.71 23.05 49.35
N LEU A 25 0.41 24.35 49.54
CA LEU A 25 0.04 25.24 48.45
C LEU A 25 1.18 25.37 47.43
N ILE A 26 2.42 25.62 47.91
CA ILE A 26 3.61 25.70 47.04
C ILE A 26 3.85 24.41 46.26
N THR A 27 3.71 23.27 46.92
CA THR A 27 3.87 21.95 46.28
C THR A 27 2.81 21.73 45.20
N LEU A 28 1.54 22.08 45.48
CA LEU A 28 0.45 21.98 44.52
C LEU A 28 0.67 22.88 43.28
N VAL A 29 1.02 24.16 43.54
CA VAL A 29 1.29 25.13 42.47
C VAL A 29 2.49 24.68 41.63
N SER A 30 3.59 24.23 42.28
CA SER A 30 4.75 23.70 41.57
C SER A 30 4.41 22.48 40.73
N GLY A 31 3.61 21.56 41.26
CA GLY A 31 3.12 20.39 40.53
C GLY A 31 2.30 20.76 39.31
N CYS A 32 1.37 21.71 39.45
CA CYS A 32 0.59 22.24 38.33
C CYS A 32 1.47 22.88 37.25
N ILE A 33 2.41 23.76 37.65
CA ILE A 33 3.32 24.40 36.71
C ILE A 33 4.14 23.34 35.96
N THR A 34 4.72 22.37 36.68
CA THR A 34 5.51 21.29 36.08
C THR A 34 4.68 20.48 35.09
N TYR A 35 3.43 20.15 35.43
CA TYR A 35 2.54 19.44 34.55
C TYR A 35 2.23 20.20 33.25
N PHE A 36 1.90 21.50 33.35
CA PHE A 36 1.61 22.32 32.18
C PHE A 36 2.83 22.57 31.33
N VAL A 37 3.98 22.90 31.96
CA VAL A 37 5.25 23.13 31.23
C VAL A 37 5.72 21.87 30.53
N SER A 38 5.67 20.72 31.20
CA SER A 38 6.04 19.42 30.59
C SER A 38 5.12 19.06 29.42
N GLY A 39 3.81 19.27 29.58
CA GLY A 39 2.83 19.03 28.51
C GLY A 39 3.04 19.94 27.29
N TYR A 40 3.36 21.19 27.52
CA TYR A 40 3.64 22.15 26.46
C TYR A 40 5.00 21.86 25.75
N ALA A 41 6.05 21.60 26.52
CA ALA A 41 7.38 21.31 25.99
C ALA A 41 7.46 20.01 25.18
N LEU A 42 6.60 19.05 25.48
CA LEU A 42 6.59 17.75 24.76
C LEU A 42 5.65 17.71 23.55
N ARG A 43 4.82 18.73 23.34
CA ARG A 43 3.91 18.80 22.17
C ARG A 43 4.65 18.68 20.82
N PRO A 44 5.75 19.40 20.56
CA PRO A 44 6.46 19.31 19.30
C PRO A 44 7.00 17.90 19.02
N LEU A 45 7.46 17.20 20.06
CA LEU A 45 7.95 15.83 19.93
C LEU A 45 6.85 14.86 19.55
N ARG A 46 5.67 15.01 20.13
CA ARG A 46 4.51 14.17 19.77
C ARG A 46 4.07 14.40 18.34
N SER A 47 3.91 15.67 17.92
CA SER A 47 3.52 15.99 16.54
C SER A 47 4.56 15.51 15.52
N PHE A 48 5.86 15.54 15.87
CA PHE A 48 6.91 14.98 15.04
C PHE A 48 6.83 13.47 14.94
N SER A 49 6.61 12.77 16.06
CA SER A 49 6.41 11.31 16.09
C SER A 49 5.20 10.88 15.26
N ASP A 50 4.08 11.58 15.38
CA ASP A 50 2.85 11.28 14.65
C ASP A 50 3.04 11.46 13.14
N ARG A 51 3.79 12.50 12.73
CA ARG A 51 4.16 12.74 11.33
C ARG A 51 5.07 11.65 10.78
N ILE A 52 6.08 11.23 11.55
CA ILE A 52 6.94 10.11 11.14
C ILE A 52 6.12 8.83 10.90
N ALA A 53 5.15 8.55 11.77
CA ALA A 53 4.30 7.38 11.64
C ALA A 53 3.39 7.40 10.40
N GLN A 54 3.14 8.57 9.81
CA GLN A 54 2.33 8.74 8.60
C GLN A 54 3.15 8.73 7.31
N ILE A 55 4.49 8.66 7.41
CA ILE A 55 5.34 8.59 6.22
C ILE A 55 5.23 7.21 5.58
N GLN A 56 4.80 7.21 4.34
CA GLN A 56 4.73 6.05 3.46
C GLN A 56 5.53 6.35 2.19
N VAL A 57 5.87 5.33 1.42
CA VAL A 57 6.64 5.49 0.17
C VAL A 57 5.93 6.43 -0.80
N GLU A 58 4.60 6.39 -0.80
CA GLU A 58 3.73 7.16 -1.68
C GLU A 58 3.71 8.67 -1.37
N ASN A 59 4.02 9.08 -0.13
CA ASN A 59 3.99 10.47 0.29
C ASN A 59 5.36 11.09 0.60
N LEU A 60 6.45 10.36 0.30
CA LEU A 60 7.83 10.81 0.53
C LEU A 60 8.15 12.16 -0.14
N THR A 61 7.63 12.38 -1.35
CA THR A 61 7.86 13.60 -2.14
C THR A 61 7.08 14.81 -1.64
N GLN A 62 5.99 14.59 -0.90
CA GLN A 62 5.10 15.65 -0.39
C GLN A 62 5.45 16.07 1.04
N TYR A 63 6.46 15.42 1.66
CA TYR A 63 6.86 15.75 3.01
C TYR A 63 7.45 17.16 3.06
N GLN A 64 6.73 18.09 3.71
CA GLN A 64 7.18 19.43 4.03
C GLN A 64 7.27 19.58 5.54
N SER A 65 8.41 20.00 6.02
CA SER A 65 8.59 20.35 7.43
C SER A 65 7.98 21.72 7.70
N GLU A 66 7.12 21.81 8.70
CA GLU A 66 6.77 23.10 9.27
C GLU A 66 7.98 23.61 10.07
N GLU A 67 8.34 24.89 9.89
CA GLU A 67 9.37 25.56 10.68
C GLU A 67 9.07 25.40 12.17
N GLN A 68 9.82 24.55 12.83
CA GLN A 68 9.71 24.40 14.27
C GLN A 68 10.41 25.58 14.96
N GLN A 69 9.67 26.26 15.83
CA GLN A 69 10.17 27.44 16.54
C GLN A 69 11.23 27.12 17.60
N ILE A 70 11.48 25.84 17.91
CA ILE A 70 12.42 25.42 18.96
C ILE A 70 13.74 25.00 18.32
N PRO A 71 14.85 25.73 18.58
CA PRO A 71 16.14 25.51 17.91
C PRO A 71 16.70 24.09 18.08
N GLU A 72 16.46 23.46 19.23
CA GLU A 72 16.94 22.11 19.54
C GLU A 72 16.28 21.04 18.65
N PHE A 73 15.07 21.28 18.20
CA PHE A 73 14.35 20.39 17.29
C PHE A 73 14.64 20.67 15.81
N GLN A 74 15.13 21.86 15.47
CA GLN A 74 15.47 22.21 14.08
C GLN A 74 16.55 21.28 13.53
N ALA A 75 17.61 21.02 14.27
CA ALA A 75 18.70 20.13 13.83
C ALA A 75 18.20 18.70 13.58
N LEU A 76 17.31 18.20 14.44
CA LEU A 76 16.69 16.88 14.28
C LEU A 76 15.77 16.85 13.05
N SER A 77 14.91 17.86 12.89
CA SER A 77 14.00 17.99 11.76
C SER A 77 14.77 18.04 10.43
N HIS A 78 15.81 18.88 10.34
CA HIS A 78 16.66 18.95 9.13
C HIS A 78 17.38 17.65 8.81
N SER A 79 17.89 16.95 9.84
CA SER A 79 18.54 15.65 9.64
C SER A 79 17.55 14.60 9.12
N PHE A 80 16.34 14.62 9.65
CA PHE A 80 15.26 13.74 9.23
C PHE A 80 14.80 14.06 7.80
N GLU A 81 14.58 15.34 7.48
CA GLU A 81 14.27 15.77 6.11
C GLU A 81 15.34 15.34 5.10
N ALA A 82 16.61 15.51 5.45
CA ALA A 82 17.70 15.07 4.59
C ALA A 82 17.68 13.56 4.38
N MET A 83 17.30 12.78 5.39
CA MET A 83 17.11 11.34 5.27
C MET A 83 15.92 11.00 4.37
N VAL A 84 14.76 11.64 4.56
CA VAL A 84 13.56 11.44 3.73
C VAL A 84 13.85 11.78 2.27
N ARG A 85 14.52 12.90 1.99
CA ARG A 85 14.93 13.29 0.63
C ARG A 85 15.85 12.25 0.00
N ARG A 86 16.89 11.79 0.70
CA ARG A 86 17.78 10.72 0.19
C ARG A 86 17.03 9.44 -0.12
N LEU A 87 16.05 9.08 0.71
CA LEU A 87 15.21 7.91 0.49
C LEU A 87 14.32 8.11 -0.75
N SER A 88 13.71 9.28 -0.88
CA SER A 88 12.92 9.68 -2.06
C SER A 88 13.75 9.63 -3.35
N ASP A 89 14.96 10.21 -3.34
CA ASP A 89 15.87 10.23 -4.49
C ASP A 89 16.31 8.80 -4.88
N ALA A 90 16.64 7.98 -3.89
CA ALA A 90 17.02 6.58 -4.13
C ALA A 90 15.86 5.77 -4.70
N PHE A 91 14.64 6.00 -4.21
CA PHE A 91 13.44 5.33 -4.72
C PHE A 91 13.11 5.76 -6.14
N SER A 92 13.17 7.06 -6.43
CA SER A 92 12.98 7.60 -7.78
C SER A 92 14.02 7.06 -8.77
N SER A 93 15.29 6.99 -8.36
CA SER A 93 16.35 6.41 -9.18
C SER A 93 16.13 4.91 -9.46
N LEU A 94 15.65 4.15 -8.48
CA LEU A 94 15.31 2.75 -8.64
C LEU A 94 14.15 2.56 -9.62
N GLN A 95 13.14 3.42 -9.53
CA GLN A 95 12.00 3.38 -10.47
C GLN A 95 12.43 3.72 -11.89
N GLU A 96 13.22 4.78 -12.07
CA GLU A 96 13.76 5.15 -13.37
C GLU A 96 14.62 4.02 -13.96
N PHE A 97 15.48 3.39 -13.14
CA PHE A 97 16.26 2.24 -13.55
C PHE A 97 15.38 1.07 -14.01
N ASN A 98 14.34 0.74 -13.22
CA ASN A 98 13.41 -0.34 -13.57
C ASN A 98 12.66 -0.04 -14.87
N GLY A 99 12.20 1.21 -15.05
CA GLY A 99 11.54 1.65 -16.28
C GLY A 99 12.44 1.52 -17.50
N ASN A 100 13.66 2.06 -17.42
CA ASN A 100 14.64 2.00 -18.50
C ASN A 100 15.04 0.55 -18.82
N ALA A 101 15.33 -0.27 -17.80
CA ALA A 101 15.66 -1.68 -18.00
C ALA A 101 14.53 -2.44 -18.69
N ALA A 102 13.29 -2.20 -18.27
CA ALA A 102 12.14 -2.88 -18.86
C ALA A 102 11.92 -2.47 -20.33
N HIS A 103 12.14 -1.19 -20.70
CA HIS A 103 12.11 -0.76 -22.10
C HIS A 103 13.21 -1.43 -22.92
N GLU A 104 14.44 -1.51 -22.40
CA GLU A 104 15.57 -2.16 -23.07
C GLU A 104 15.39 -3.69 -23.22
N PHE A 105 14.65 -4.35 -22.33
CA PHE A 105 14.32 -5.77 -22.46
C PHE A 105 13.14 -6.05 -23.40
N ARG A 106 12.19 -5.13 -23.55
CA ARG A 106 11.02 -5.32 -24.41
C ARG A 106 11.41 -5.59 -25.86
N THR A 107 12.37 -4.83 -26.39
CA THR A 107 12.79 -4.93 -27.79
C THR A 107 13.41 -6.28 -28.13
N PRO A 108 14.44 -6.81 -27.42
CA PRO A 108 14.98 -8.12 -27.72
C PRO A 108 13.99 -9.26 -27.52
N LEU A 109 13.10 -9.15 -26.52
CA LEU A 109 12.05 -10.15 -26.31
C LEU A 109 11.04 -10.17 -27.46
N ALA A 110 10.59 -9.01 -27.94
CA ALA A 110 9.72 -8.92 -29.10
C ALA A 110 10.36 -9.50 -30.37
N MET A 111 11.67 -9.25 -30.56
CA MET A 111 12.40 -9.86 -31.66
C MET A 111 12.49 -11.39 -31.55
N MET A 112 12.75 -11.92 -30.35
CA MET A 112 12.77 -13.37 -30.11
C MET A 112 11.39 -13.99 -30.36
N GLN A 113 10.30 -13.36 -29.90
CA GLN A 113 8.95 -13.82 -30.17
C GLN A 113 8.64 -13.84 -31.67
N ALA A 114 8.93 -12.76 -32.40
CA ALA A 114 8.72 -12.68 -33.84
C ALA A 114 9.54 -13.74 -34.62
N GLN A 115 10.76 -14.06 -34.17
CA GLN A 115 11.57 -15.10 -34.79
C GLN A 115 11.02 -16.51 -34.54
N LEU A 116 10.50 -16.78 -33.33
CA LEU A 116 9.85 -18.04 -32.98
C LEU A 116 8.55 -18.23 -33.77
N GLU A 117 7.73 -17.18 -33.88
CA GLU A 117 6.50 -17.19 -34.68
C GLU A 117 6.79 -17.42 -36.17
N LEU A 118 7.75 -16.71 -36.72
CA LEU A 118 8.18 -16.88 -38.12
C LEU A 118 8.69 -18.30 -38.38
N TYR A 119 9.42 -18.89 -37.42
CA TYR A 119 9.87 -20.28 -37.54
C TYR A 119 8.72 -21.28 -37.49
N GLU A 120 7.71 -21.07 -36.67
CA GLU A 120 6.51 -21.90 -36.64
C GLU A 120 5.69 -21.79 -37.94
N GLU A 121 5.57 -20.57 -38.51
CA GLU A 121 4.81 -20.34 -39.77
C GLU A 121 5.52 -20.91 -41.02
N THR A 122 6.87 -20.91 -41.03
CA THR A 122 7.62 -21.57 -42.07
C THR A 122 7.56 -23.07 -41.86
N ALA A 123 6.55 -23.72 -42.44
CA ALA A 123 6.33 -25.15 -42.31
C ALA A 123 7.64 -25.95 -42.50
N HIS A 124 8.16 -26.58 -41.46
CA HIS A 124 9.27 -27.52 -41.50
C HIS A 124 8.73 -28.94 -41.41
N PRO A 125 8.38 -29.62 -42.55
CA PRO A 125 7.73 -30.93 -42.55
C PRO A 125 8.60 -32.03 -41.95
N ASP A 126 9.90 -31.79 -41.80
CA ASP A 126 10.90 -32.74 -41.27
C ASP A 126 11.31 -32.45 -39.83
N MET A 127 10.61 -31.53 -39.12
CA MET A 127 10.93 -31.21 -37.74
C MET A 127 10.64 -32.41 -36.83
N ASP A 128 11.68 -32.85 -36.10
CA ASP A 128 11.52 -33.90 -35.11
C ASP A 128 10.73 -33.45 -33.87
N ALA A 129 10.18 -34.36 -33.13
CA ALA A 129 9.35 -34.08 -31.97
C ALA A 129 10.14 -33.35 -30.86
N GLU A 130 11.45 -33.63 -30.74
CA GLU A 130 12.33 -33.03 -29.74
C GLU A 130 12.57 -31.53 -30.04
N THR A 131 12.80 -31.21 -31.33
CA THR A 131 12.93 -29.80 -31.76
C THR A 131 11.65 -29.02 -31.60
N ALA A 132 10.47 -29.62 -31.88
CA ALA A 132 9.17 -28.99 -31.67
C ALA A 132 8.91 -28.69 -30.18
N GLU A 133 9.24 -29.63 -29.28
CA GLU A 133 9.12 -29.44 -27.85
C GLU A 133 10.03 -28.34 -27.30
N LEU A 134 11.29 -28.29 -27.82
CA LEU A 134 12.26 -27.24 -27.47
C LEU A 134 11.74 -25.84 -27.87
N LEU A 135 11.22 -25.71 -29.09
CA LEU A 135 10.66 -24.44 -29.59
C LEU A 135 9.45 -23.98 -28.76
N ALA A 136 8.52 -24.91 -28.46
CA ALA A 136 7.39 -24.60 -27.60
C ALA A 136 7.84 -24.13 -26.21
N MET A 137 8.85 -24.77 -25.63
CA MET A 137 9.44 -24.34 -24.35
C MET A 137 10.08 -22.94 -24.45
N LEU A 138 10.84 -22.65 -25.50
CA LEU A 138 11.46 -21.35 -25.72
C LEU A 138 10.40 -20.24 -25.86
N LYS A 139 9.33 -20.50 -26.59
CA LYS A 139 8.22 -19.59 -26.76
C LYS A 139 7.55 -19.29 -25.41
N GLU A 140 7.22 -20.32 -24.64
CA GLU A 140 6.64 -20.17 -23.30
C GLU A 140 7.54 -19.32 -22.38
N GLN A 141 8.86 -19.57 -22.38
CA GLN A 141 9.79 -18.79 -21.56
C GLN A 141 9.91 -17.33 -22.03
N THR A 142 9.89 -17.08 -23.35
CA THR A 142 9.97 -15.73 -23.92
C THR A 142 8.68 -14.94 -23.60
N GLU A 143 7.52 -15.54 -23.73
CA GLU A 143 6.24 -14.95 -23.33
C GLU A 143 6.21 -14.62 -21.83
N ARG A 144 6.71 -15.52 -21.00
CA ARG A 144 6.82 -15.31 -19.56
C ARG A 144 7.74 -14.14 -19.22
N LEU A 145 8.90 -14.03 -19.85
CA LEU A 145 9.83 -12.91 -19.69
C LEU A 145 9.19 -11.58 -20.12
N SER A 146 8.51 -11.57 -21.26
CA SER A 146 7.77 -10.40 -21.75
C SER A 146 6.72 -9.92 -20.75
N LYS A 147 6.00 -10.85 -20.13
CA LYS A 147 5.01 -10.52 -19.08
C LYS A 147 5.67 -9.94 -17.83
N LEU A 148 6.80 -10.49 -17.38
CA LEU A 148 7.55 -9.96 -16.23
C LEU A 148 8.07 -8.54 -16.50
N VAL A 149 8.63 -8.29 -17.69
CA VAL A 149 9.12 -6.98 -18.11
C VAL A 149 7.97 -5.96 -18.18
N LYS A 150 6.81 -6.37 -18.72
CA LYS A 150 5.60 -5.54 -18.72
C LYS A 150 5.16 -5.16 -17.32
N THR A 151 5.13 -6.14 -16.40
CA THR A 151 4.75 -5.89 -14.99
C THR A 151 5.73 -4.91 -14.30
N LEU A 152 7.03 -5.02 -14.56
CA LEU A 152 8.03 -4.07 -14.04
C LEU A 152 7.81 -2.64 -14.54
N LEU A 153 7.47 -2.48 -15.82
CA LEU A 153 7.10 -1.18 -16.39
C LEU A 153 5.88 -0.59 -15.71
N GLU A 154 4.82 -1.38 -15.62
CA GLU A 154 3.56 -0.96 -15.00
C GLU A 154 3.79 -0.51 -13.55
N MET A 155 4.63 -1.22 -12.78
CA MET A 155 5.00 -0.80 -11.41
C MET A 155 5.80 0.51 -11.39
N SER A 156 6.67 0.75 -12.37
CA SER A 156 7.44 2.00 -12.48
C SER A 156 6.55 3.21 -12.81
N GLU A 157 5.54 3.01 -13.65
CA GLU A 157 4.63 4.07 -14.11
C GLU A 157 3.55 4.45 -13.07
N MET A 158 3.19 3.54 -12.15
CA MET A 158 2.08 3.77 -11.20
C MET A 158 2.21 5.05 -10.36
N ASN A 159 3.43 5.49 -10.06
CA ASN A 159 3.66 6.67 -9.23
C ASN A 159 3.62 8.00 -9.99
N THR A 160 3.63 7.96 -11.32
CA THR A 160 3.54 9.16 -12.17
C THR A 160 2.10 9.51 -12.56
N ILE A 161 1.15 8.61 -12.28
CA ILE A 161 -0.26 8.79 -12.64
C ILE A 161 -0.93 9.69 -11.62
N GLU A 162 -1.55 10.78 -12.09
CA GLU A 162 -2.37 11.67 -11.26
C GLU A 162 -3.58 10.93 -10.68
N ARG A 163 -3.97 11.28 -9.45
CA ARG A 163 -5.06 10.65 -8.70
C ARG A 163 -6.13 11.69 -8.33
N ALA A 164 -6.48 12.52 -9.28
CA ALA A 164 -7.39 13.67 -9.07
C ALA A 164 -8.75 13.51 -9.74
N ASP A 165 -9.02 12.38 -10.39
CA ASP A 165 -10.27 12.15 -11.12
C ASP A 165 -11.40 11.76 -10.16
N ALA A 166 -12.62 12.17 -10.47
CA ALA A 166 -13.83 11.64 -9.84
C ALA A 166 -14.26 10.38 -10.61
N VAL A 167 -14.03 9.22 -10.02
CA VAL A 167 -14.28 7.91 -10.65
C VAL A 167 -15.59 7.32 -10.12
N GLU A 168 -16.50 6.97 -11.03
CA GLU A 168 -17.73 6.24 -10.70
C GLU A 168 -17.42 4.74 -10.70
N LEU A 169 -17.34 4.17 -9.51
CA LEU A 169 -16.87 2.77 -9.31
C LEU A 169 -17.85 1.73 -9.84
N THR A 170 -19.15 2.01 -9.83
CA THR A 170 -20.16 1.07 -10.29
C THR A 170 -20.03 0.83 -11.78
N ALA A 171 -19.86 1.91 -12.58
CA ALA A 171 -19.61 1.82 -14.02
C ALA A 171 -18.26 1.17 -14.32
N LEU A 172 -17.22 1.50 -13.55
CA LEU A 172 -15.90 0.92 -13.73
C LEU A 172 -15.87 -0.60 -13.45
N ILE A 173 -16.62 -1.05 -12.44
CA ILE A 173 -16.79 -2.50 -12.16
C ILE A 173 -17.52 -3.17 -13.33
N GLU A 174 -18.58 -2.57 -13.86
CA GLU A 174 -19.31 -3.10 -15.01
C GLU A 174 -18.40 -3.27 -16.24
N GLU A 175 -17.58 -2.27 -16.54
CA GLU A 175 -16.59 -2.32 -17.62
C GLU A 175 -15.59 -3.48 -17.42
N VAL A 176 -14.99 -3.60 -16.24
CA VAL A 176 -14.05 -4.69 -15.93
C VAL A 176 -14.70 -6.06 -16.05
N LEU A 177 -15.92 -6.22 -15.55
CA LEU A 177 -16.65 -7.49 -15.66
C LEU A 177 -16.99 -7.84 -17.11
N ALA A 178 -17.35 -6.84 -17.94
CA ALA A 178 -17.60 -7.03 -19.36
C ALA A 178 -16.33 -7.48 -20.10
N ASP A 179 -15.18 -6.85 -19.84
CA ASP A 179 -13.91 -7.21 -20.46
C ASP A 179 -13.41 -8.61 -20.08
N LEU A 180 -13.70 -9.05 -18.86
CA LEU A 180 -13.31 -10.37 -18.35
C LEU A 180 -14.36 -11.47 -18.61
N SER A 181 -15.56 -11.13 -19.14
CA SER A 181 -16.63 -12.07 -19.45
C SER A 181 -16.18 -13.23 -20.35
N PRO A 182 -15.42 -13.02 -21.45
CA PRO A 182 -14.97 -14.11 -22.31
C PRO A 182 -14.06 -15.12 -21.58
N MET A 183 -13.26 -14.62 -20.62
CA MET A 183 -12.40 -15.48 -19.80
C MET A 183 -13.22 -16.30 -18.79
N ALA A 184 -14.22 -15.70 -18.17
CA ALA A 184 -15.12 -16.36 -17.22
C ALA A 184 -15.99 -17.41 -17.91
N GLU A 185 -16.54 -17.12 -19.09
CA GLU A 185 -17.36 -18.04 -19.88
C GLU A 185 -16.61 -19.32 -20.25
N LYS A 186 -15.35 -19.23 -20.70
CA LYS A 186 -14.51 -20.38 -20.99
C LYS A 186 -14.36 -21.33 -19.81
N ARG A 187 -14.51 -20.84 -18.58
CA ARG A 187 -14.38 -21.60 -17.33
C ARG A 187 -15.73 -21.83 -16.63
N GLN A 188 -16.83 -21.43 -17.27
CA GLN A 188 -18.19 -21.51 -16.73
C GLN A 188 -18.35 -20.82 -15.38
N ILE A 189 -17.64 -19.67 -15.19
CA ILE A 189 -17.68 -18.88 -13.97
C ILE A 189 -18.70 -17.76 -14.13
N SER A 190 -19.59 -17.61 -13.15
CA SER A 190 -20.57 -16.53 -13.11
C SER A 190 -19.94 -15.25 -12.54
N LEU A 191 -20.02 -14.15 -13.28
CA LEU A 191 -19.64 -12.81 -12.80
C LEU A 191 -20.89 -12.07 -12.33
N LEU A 192 -20.87 -11.56 -11.11
CA LEU A 192 -21.98 -10.90 -10.45
C LEU A 192 -21.52 -9.55 -9.89
N GLN A 193 -22.21 -8.48 -10.29
CA GLN A 193 -22.07 -7.18 -9.67
C GLN A 193 -23.15 -7.01 -8.61
N GLU A 194 -22.76 -6.74 -7.36
CA GLU A 194 -23.69 -6.52 -6.24
C GLU A 194 -23.67 -5.04 -5.77
N ALA A 195 -23.17 -4.13 -6.62
CA ALA A 195 -23.13 -2.71 -6.31
C ALA A 195 -24.55 -2.12 -6.42
N THR A 196 -25.00 -1.45 -5.37
CA THR A 196 -26.28 -0.75 -5.33
C THR A 196 -26.05 0.76 -5.21
N GLY A 197 -26.25 1.50 -6.30
CA GLY A 197 -26.13 2.97 -6.34
C GLY A 197 -24.83 3.47 -6.98
N GLU A 198 -24.75 4.77 -7.16
CA GLU A 198 -23.53 5.46 -7.60
C GLU A 198 -22.55 5.55 -6.44
N VAL A 199 -21.34 5.04 -6.61
CA VAL A 199 -20.24 5.16 -5.63
C VAL A 199 -19.12 5.94 -6.29
N LEU A 200 -18.89 7.18 -5.82
CA LEU A 200 -17.85 8.07 -6.33
C LEU A 200 -16.60 8.00 -5.44
N LEU A 201 -15.44 7.84 -6.07
CA LEU A 201 -14.15 7.86 -5.42
C LEU A 201 -13.21 8.84 -6.12
N GLN A 202 -12.52 9.69 -5.36
CA GLN A 202 -11.42 10.49 -5.88
C GLN A 202 -10.17 9.63 -6.05
N GLY A 203 -9.67 9.51 -7.29
CA GLY A 203 -8.53 8.65 -7.59
C GLY A 203 -8.10 8.78 -9.04
N SER A 204 -7.55 7.70 -9.59
CA SER A 204 -7.28 7.56 -11.02
C SER A 204 -8.10 6.40 -11.57
N ASP A 205 -8.86 6.64 -12.63
CA ASP A 205 -9.63 5.62 -13.32
C ASP A 205 -8.74 4.48 -13.83
N ILE A 206 -7.59 4.82 -14.41
CA ILE A 206 -6.59 3.86 -14.91
C ILE A 206 -6.09 2.93 -13.79
N LEU A 207 -5.74 3.48 -12.62
CA LEU A 207 -5.23 2.68 -11.51
C LEU A 207 -6.32 1.83 -10.88
N LEU A 208 -7.53 2.37 -10.73
CA LEU A 208 -8.68 1.65 -10.21
C LEU A 208 -9.14 0.54 -11.16
N TYR A 209 -9.17 0.82 -12.48
CA TYR A 209 -9.43 -0.21 -13.49
C TYR A 209 -8.41 -1.35 -13.39
N ARG A 210 -7.11 -1.04 -13.36
CA ARG A 210 -6.05 -2.05 -13.22
C ARG A 210 -6.17 -2.86 -11.93
N LEU A 211 -6.49 -2.21 -10.81
CA LEU A 211 -6.71 -2.88 -9.53
C LEU A 211 -7.86 -3.88 -9.64
N LEU A 212 -9.03 -3.44 -10.09
CA LEU A 212 -10.22 -4.27 -10.25
C LEU A 212 -9.98 -5.40 -11.24
N PHE A 213 -9.39 -5.09 -12.40
CA PHE A 213 -9.06 -6.09 -13.43
C PHE A 213 -8.16 -7.19 -12.86
N ASN A 214 -7.08 -6.84 -12.16
CA ASN A 214 -6.17 -7.82 -11.57
C ASN A 214 -6.87 -8.68 -10.49
N LEU A 215 -7.69 -8.07 -9.64
CA LEU A 215 -8.41 -8.82 -8.60
C LEU A 215 -9.43 -9.77 -9.21
N VAL A 216 -10.21 -9.32 -10.18
CA VAL A 216 -11.24 -10.15 -10.84
C VAL A 216 -10.60 -11.21 -11.74
N GLU A 217 -9.54 -10.88 -12.49
CA GLU A 217 -8.76 -11.87 -13.25
C GLU A 217 -8.24 -12.99 -12.34
N ASN A 218 -7.67 -12.62 -11.19
CA ASN A 218 -7.22 -13.61 -10.21
C ASN A 218 -8.37 -14.45 -9.67
N ALA A 219 -9.49 -13.82 -9.32
CA ALA A 219 -10.69 -14.51 -8.85
C ALA A 219 -11.25 -15.50 -9.87
N ILE A 220 -11.17 -15.20 -11.17
CA ILE A 220 -11.54 -16.13 -12.26
C ILE A 220 -10.48 -17.22 -12.40
N ARG A 221 -9.19 -16.88 -12.41
CA ARG A 221 -8.08 -17.80 -12.66
C ARG A 221 -7.95 -18.87 -11.60
N TYR A 222 -8.13 -18.52 -10.33
CA TYR A 222 -7.99 -19.44 -9.19
C TYR A 222 -9.32 -20.02 -8.72
N ASN A 223 -10.41 -19.77 -9.45
CA ASN A 223 -11.71 -20.34 -9.16
C ASN A 223 -11.80 -21.82 -9.58
N LYS A 224 -12.80 -22.49 -9.02
CA LYS A 224 -13.24 -23.80 -9.50
C LYS A 224 -14.14 -23.65 -10.73
N GLU A 225 -14.20 -24.65 -11.57
CA GLU A 225 -15.13 -24.70 -12.70
C GLU A 225 -16.59 -24.64 -12.21
N GLY A 226 -17.42 -23.83 -12.87
CA GLY A 226 -18.78 -23.56 -12.43
C GLY A 226 -18.92 -22.71 -11.18
N GLY A 227 -17.83 -22.01 -10.76
CA GLY A 227 -17.83 -21.13 -9.62
C GLY A 227 -18.44 -19.73 -9.90
N ALA A 228 -18.30 -18.83 -8.94
CA ALA A 228 -18.77 -17.45 -9.06
C ALA A 228 -17.72 -16.46 -8.55
N VAL A 229 -17.75 -15.25 -9.14
CA VAL A 229 -17.04 -14.08 -8.66
C VAL A 229 -18.06 -12.97 -8.45
N ARG A 230 -18.04 -12.36 -7.25
CA ARG A 230 -18.91 -11.24 -6.87
C ARG A 230 -18.07 -10.03 -6.62
N VAL A 231 -18.51 -8.89 -7.16
CA VAL A 231 -17.83 -7.60 -6.95
C VAL A 231 -18.85 -6.61 -6.44
N SER A 232 -18.52 -5.95 -5.33
CA SER A 232 -19.34 -4.88 -4.77
C SER A 232 -18.48 -3.68 -4.37
N ALA A 233 -19.09 -2.48 -4.37
CA ALA A 233 -18.51 -1.26 -3.82
C ALA A 233 -19.54 -0.58 -2.94
N GLU A 234 -19.15 -0.18 -1.73
CA GLU A 234 -20.00 0.49 -0.75
C GLU A 234 -19.28 1.70 -0.15
N GLU A 235 -19.99 2.80 -0.02
CA GLU A 235 -19.49 3.97 0.71
C GLU A 235 -19.72 3.76 2.21
N ARG A 236 -18.65 3.94 3.01
CA ARG A 236 -18.67 3.80 4.48
C ARG A 236 -18.02 5.00 5.13
N ALA A 237 -18.84 5.89 5.66
CA ALA A 237 -18.40 7.12 6.33
C ALA A 237 -17.39 7.92 5.50
N ASP A 238 -16.08 7.77 5.77
CA ASP A 238 -15.00 8.48 5.10
C ASP A 238 -14.20 7.58 4.13
N THR A 239 -14.67 6.37 3.84
CA THR A 239 -13.97 5.39 3.00
C THR A 239 -14.92 4.69 2.04
N VAL A 240 -14.38 4.18 0.94
CA VAL A 240 -15.10 3.28 0.04
C VAL A 240 -14.51 1.89 0.20
N GLU A 241 -15.38 0.91 0.48
CA GLU A 241 -14.99 -0.49 0.54
C GLU A 241 -15.32 -1.18 -0.79
N ILE A 242 -14.31 -1.77 -1.41
CA ILE A 242 -14.46 -2.61 -2.61
C ILE A 242 -14.24 -4.04 -2.18
N LEU A 243 -15.20 -4.92 -2.46
CA LEU A 243 -15.13 -6.34 -2.14
C LEU A 243 -15.15 -7.17 -3.42
N VAL A 244 -14.12 -8.00 -3.61
CA VAL A 244 -14.08 -9.03 -4.66
C VAL A 244 -14.07 -10.40 -3.98
N GLN A 245 -15.12 -11.16 -4.15
CA GLN A 245 -15.31 -12.47 -3.54
C GLN A 245 -15.37 -13.56 -4.59
N ASP A 246 -14.59 -14.63 -4.42
CA ASP A 246 -14.58 -15.80 -5.27
C ASP A 246 -15.00 -17.07 -4.51
N THR A 247 -15.32 -18.12 -5.26
CA THR A 247 -15.63 -19.47 -4.72
C THR A 247 -14.49 -20.46 -4.96
N GLY A 248 -13.28 -19.98 -5.19
CA GLY A 248 -12.10 -20.74 -5.55
C GLY A 248 -11.44 -21.49 -4.40
N SER A 249 -10.16 -21.81 -4.57
CA SER A 249 -9.38 -22.61 -3.62
C SER A 249 -9.00 -21.86 -2.35
N GLY A 250 -9.16 -20.52 -2.33
CA GLY A 250 -8.72 -19.65 -1.24
C GLY A 250 -7.20 -19.55 -1.13
N ILE A 251 -6.74 -18.77 -0.14
CA ILE A 251 -5.33 -18.53 0.14
C ILE A 251 -5.02 -19.10 1.53
N PRO A 252 -3.99 -19.98 1.66
CA PRO A 252 -3.55 -20.48 2.95
C PRO A 252 -3.23 -19.36 3.91
N GLU A 253 -3.54 -19.53 5.19
CA GLU A 253 -3.35 -18.49 6.21
C GLU A 253 -1.89 -18.03 6.32
N ALA A 254 -0.96 -18.96 6.16
CA ALA A 254 0.48 -18.68 6.21
C ALA A 254 0.97 -17.76 5.06
N ASP A 255 0.24 -17.72 3.96
CA ASP A 255 0.64 -16.98 2.74
C ASP A 255 -0.05 -15.62 2.62
N ARG A 256 -1.07 -15.32 3.45
CA ARG A 256 -1.93 -14.11 3.32
C ARG A 256 -1.16 -12.80 3.37
N GLU A 257 -0.10 -12.71 4.15
CA GLU A 257 0.76 -11.53 4.21
C GLU A 257 1.77 -11.49 3.06
N THR A 258 2.19 -12.67 2.58
CA THR A 258 3.25 -12.80 1.59
C THR A 258 2.75 -12.63 0.15
N ILE A 259 1.45 -12.85 -0.11
CA ILE A 259 0.87 -12.71 -1.47
C ILE A 259 0.98 -11.30 -2.05
N PHE A 260 1.15 -10.28 -1.20
CA PHE A 260 1.34 -8.89 -1.63
C PHE A 260 2.79 -8.58 -2.06
N GLN A 261 3.72 -9.52 -1.84
CA GLN A 261 5.09 -9.33 -2.29
C GLN A 261 5.19 -9.55 -3.81
N PRO A 262 5.92 -8.68 -4.52
CA PRO A 262 6.15 -8.86 -5.95
C PRO A 262 6.70 -10.25 -6.27
N PHE A 263 6.17 -10.89 -7.32
CA PHE A 263 6.61 -12.21 -7.80
C PHE A 263 6.34 -13.39 -6.84
N PHE A 264 5.68 -13.18 -5.71
CA PHE A 264 5.28 -14.27 -4.82
C PHE A 264 4.13 -15.09 -5.43
N ARG A 265 4.15 -16.40 -5.21
CA ARG A 265 3.13 -17.35 -5.68
C ARG A 265 3.00 -18.50 -4.67
N VAL A 266 1.77 -18.83 -4.27
CA VAL A 266 1.47 -19.89 -3.30
C VAL A 266 1.88 -21.27 -3.81
N ASP A 267 1.75 -21.54 -5.11
CA ASP A 267 2.00 -22.87 -5.69
C ASP A 267 2.80 -22.77 -7.00
N LYS A 268 4.09 -23.10 -6.96
CA LYS A 268 4.98 -23.11 -8.14
C LYS A 268 4.68 -24.25 -9.10
N SER A 269 3.97 -25.31 -8.65
CA SER A 269 3.71 -26.52 -9.43
C SER A 269 2.42 -26.45 -10.25
N ARG A 270 1.37 -25.82 -9.73
CA ARG A 270 0.08 -25.66 -10.43
C ARG A 270 0.09 -24.57 -11.50
N SER A 271 1.06 -23.69 -11.47
CA SER A 271 1.14 -22.57 -12.42
C SER A 271 1.41 -22.98 -13.87
N ARG A 272 2.00 -24.15 -14.11
CA ARG A 272 2.21 -24.67 -15.48
C ARG A 272 0.90 -25.04 -16.19
N ALA A 273 -0.17 -25.37 -15.45
CA ALA A 273 -1.45 -25.74 -16.04
C ALA A 273 -2.32 -24.55 -16.46
N TYR A 274 -2.00 -23.31 -16.01
CA TYR A 274 -2.84 -22.12 -16.21
C TYR A 274 -2.12 -20.96 -16.91
N GLY A 275 -0.96 -21.19 -17.54
CA GLY A 275 -0.30 -20.23 -18.45
C GLY A 275 0.10 -18.90 -17.79
N GLY A 276 0.70 -18.91 -16.63
CA GLY A 276 1.14 -17.71 -15.94
C GLY A 276 2.61 -17.76 -15.56
#